data_f0c08e85c4244ffd2520ddd3ede4b85d
#
_entry.id   f0c08e85c4244ffd2520ddd3ede4b85d
#
_cell.length_a   1.000
_cell.length_b   1.000
_cell.length_c   1.000
_cell.angle_alpha   90.00
_cell.angle_beta   90.00
_cell.angle_gamma   90.00
#
_symmetry.space_group_name_H-M   'P 1'
#
loop_
_entity.id
_entity.type
_entity.pdbx_description
1 polymer ?
#
loop_
_entity_poly.entity_id
_entity_poly.type
_entity_poly.pdbx_seq_one_letter_code
_entity_poly.pdbx_strand_id
1 'polypeptide(L)'
;MSIVTSRILIPIGFSDQSMIALGQAFNLAKIKKSEIILLSVIEEPNRLESLFLDDRTHELQQKVNDKLVEVGKEYAEKYDIHVETMVAKGQVYEKIIEVAEMVNADLIVMGTNGTPKGVVKKVIGSNAERVVRLAHCPVITIKGKQHKNGCENIILPLDLEKQTKEKVTLAIEYARYWNATIRVVSVLLRDKQDIKDKLVRNLNQVEKFISDADLECSSELLEVKKGKGLVQSILDYEKKFESDLILIMTRQEDVFSNKLGTAAREIIYQSDIPVMSIKPHEREDVPSPFTY
;
A
#
# COMPACT_ATOMS: atom_id res chain seq x y z
N MET A 1 17.67 -15.68 -21.19
CA MET A 1 16.98 -15.38 -19.93
C MET A 1 16.09 -14.19 -20.19
N SER A 2 14.77 -14.35 -20.21
CA SER A 2 13.85 -13.22 -20.25
C SER A 2 14.03 -12.43 -18.96
N ILE A 3 14.39 -11.16 -19.08
CA ILE A 3 14.42 -10.24 -17.94
C ILE A 3 12.97 -10.16 -17.48
N VAL A 4 12.68 -10.67 -16.29
CA VAL A 4 11.36 -10.50 -15.67
C VAL A 4 11.29 -9.03 -15.28
N THR A 5 10.58 -8.25 -16.07
CA THR A 5 10.39 -6.83 -15.80
C THR A 5 9.38 -6.67 -14.68
N SER A 6 9.73 -5.92 -13.64
CA SER A 6 8.80 -5.60 -12.54
C SER A 6 7.61 -4.80 -13.06
N ARG A 7 6.39 -5.10 -12.57
CA ARG A 7 5.13 -4.48 -13.00
C ARG A 7 4.39 -3.82 -11.86
N ILE A 8 3.98 -2.59 -12.09
CA ILE A 8 3.15 -1.83 -11.14
C ILE A 8 1.76 -1.66 -11.72
N LEU A 9 0.75 -2.20 -11.06
CA LEU A 9 -0.66 -2.02 -11.43
C LEU A 9 -1.21 -0.75 -10.77
N ILE A 10 -1.83 0.12 -11.57
CA ILE A 10 -2.42 1.36 -11.10
C ILE A 10 -3.89 1.41 -11.52
N PRO A 11 -4.82 1.13 -10.60
CA PRO A 11 -6.23 1.33 -10.83
C PRO A 11 -6.56 2.83 -10.89
N ILE A 12 -7.18 3.26 -11.99
CA ILE A 12 -7.52 4.66 -12.23
C ILE A 12 -9.01 4.83 -12.52
N GLY A 13 -9.67 5.70 -11.75
CA GLY A 13 -11.06 6.11 -11.96
C GLY A 13 -11.20 7.59 -12.35
N PHE A 14 -10.09 8.22 -12.78
CA PHE A 14 -10.01 9.63 -13.16
C PHE A 14 -10.47 10.63 -12.08
N SER A 15 -10.53 10.21 -10.82
CA SER A 15 -10.69 11.12 -9.68
C SER A 15 -9.35 11.77 -9.33
N ASP A 16 -9.39 12.94 -8.67
CA ASP A 16 -8.17 13.63 -8.20
C ASP A 16 -7.26 12.70 -7.40
N GLN A 17 -7.84 11.85 -6.56
CA GLN A 17 -7.10 10.87 -5.76
C GLN A 17 -6.39 9.82 -6.61
N SER A 18 -7.05 9.31 -7.65
CA SER A 18 -6.43 8.33 -8.55
C SER A 18 -5.34 8.96 -9.42
N MET A 19 -5.50 10.25 -9.79
CA MET A 19 -4.46 10.98 -10.54
C MET A 19 -3.23 11.30 -9.68
N ILE A 20 -3.43 11.61 -8.39
CA ILE A 20 -2.32 11.77 -7.43
C ILE A 20 -1.58 10.43 -7.26
N ALA A 21 -2.30 9.33 -7.07
CA ALA A 21 -1.72 8.00 -6.97
C ALA A 21 -0.93 7.62 -8.24
N LEU A 22 -1.46 7.96 -9.41
CA LEU A 22 -0.80 7.80 -10.70
C LEU A 22 0.56 8.51 -10.73
N GLY A 23 0.59 9.80 -10.41
CA GLY A 23 1.83 10.59 -10.43
C GLY A 23 2.90 10.03 -9.48
N GLN A 24 2.50 9.56 -8.30
CA GLN A 24 3.42 8.94 -7.33
C GLN A 24 3.94 7.58 -7.82
N ALA A 25 3.09 6.78 -8.44
CA ALA A 25 3.47 5.47 -8.97
C ALA A 25 4.51 5.58 -10.09
N PHE A 26 4.40 6.58 -10.97
CA PHE A 26 5.38 6.78 -12.04
C PHE A 26 6.77 7.17 -11.51
N ASN A 27 6.85 7.98 -10.46
CA ASN A 27 8.11 8.29 -9.82
C ASN A 27 8.79 7.02 -9.26
N LEU A 28 8.02 6.15 -8.61
CA LEU A 28 8.52 4.87 -8.12
C LEU A 28 8.90 3.93 -9.27
N ALA A 29 8.08 3.83 -10.32
CA ALA A 29 8.34 2.98 -11.47
C ALA A 29 9.64 3.35 -12.19
N LYS A 30 9.94 4.64 -12.31
CA LYS A 30 11.19 5.12 -12.90
C LYS A 30 12.41 4.63 -12.10
N ILE A 31 12.38 4.74 -10.78
CA ILE A 31 13.48 4.32 -9.91
C ILE A 31 13.61 2.79 -9.89
N LYS A 32 12.49 2.10 -9.79
CA LYS A 32 12.42 0.62 -9.75
C LYS A 32 12.65 -0.01 -11.14
N LYS A 33 12.63 0.78 -12.22
CA LYS A 33 12.68 0.34 -13.63
C LYS A 33 11.53 -0.65 -13.95
N SER A 34 10.34 -0.32 -13.51
CA SER A 34 9.14 -1.14 -13.66
C SER A 34 8.31 -0.66 -14.85
N GLU A 35 7.61 -1.60 -15.48
CA GLU A 35 6.51 -1.30 -16.40
C GLU A 35 5.26 -0.91 -15.62
N ILE A 36 4.39 -0.11 -16.21
CA ILE A 36 3.12 0.30 -15.62
C ILE A 36 1.96 -0.31 -16.38
N ILE A 37 1.02 -0.87 -15.63
CA ILE A 37 -0.28 -1.30 -16.13
C ILE A 37 -1.34 -0.34 -15.58
N LEU A 38 -1.94 0.48 -16.44
CA LEU A 38 -3.08 1.31 -16.08
C LEU A 38 -4.37 0.53 -16.24
N LEU A 39 -5.14 0.39 -15.18
CA LEU A 39 -6.42 -0.31 -15.20
C LEU A 39 -7.57 0.63 -14.91
N SER A 40 -8.54 0.72 -15.81
CA SER A 40 -9.84 1.32 -15.49
C SER A 40 -10.91 0.24 -15.41
N VAL A 41 -11.72 0.27 -14.37
CA VAL A 41 -12.81 -0.69 -14.16
C VAL A 41 -14.15 0.02 -14.30
N ILE A 42 -14.97 -0.45 -15.23
CA ILE A 42 -16.35 0.00 -15.42
C ILE A 42 -17.25 -0.91 -14.57
N GLU A 43 -17.89 -0.33 -13.55
CA GLU A 43 -18.85 -1.08 -12.73
C GLU A 43 -20.03 -1.51 -13.61
N GLU A 44 -20.38 -2.78 -13.55
CA GLU A 44 -21.59 -3.26 -14.21
C GLU A 44 -22.81 -2.77 -13.46
N PRO A 45 -23.80 -2.20 -14.17
CA PRO A 45 -25.07 -1.86 -13.56
C PRO A 45 -25.79 -3.12 -13.05
N ASN A 46 -26.58 -2.96 -11.99
CA ASN A 46 -27.40 -4.06 -11.47
C ASN A 46 -28.27 -4.67 -12.58
N ARG A 47 -28.57 -5.99 -12.48
CA ARG A 47 -29.33 -6.74 -13.51
C ARG A 47 -30.60 -6.05 -14.03
N LEU A 48 -31.26 -5.21 -13.25
CA LEU A 48 -32.42 -4.44 -13.66
C LEU A 48 -32.07 -3.21 -14.52
N GLU A 49 -30.92 -2.58 -14.26
CA GLU A 49 -30.45 -1.42 -15.03
C GLU A 49 -29.84 -1.84 -16.38
N SER A 50 -29.26 -3.05 -16.46
CA SER A 50 -28.66 -3.59 -17.67
C SER A 50 -29.67 -3.78 -18.83
N LEU A 51 -30.95 -4.01 -18.51
CA LEU A 51 -32.02 -4.15 -19.51
C LEU A 51 -32.33 -2.86 -20.28
N PHE A 52 -31.82 -1.71 -19.82
CA PHE A 52 -32.12 -0.38 -20.39
C PHE A 52 -30.89 0.36 -20.92
N LEU A 53 -29.67 -0.23 -20.88
CA LEU A 53 -28.42 0.52 -21.04
C LEU A 53 -27.43 -0.05 -22.08
N ASP A 54 -27.82 -0.97 -22.95
CA ASP A 54 -26.88 -1.71 -23.83
C ASP A 54 -26.07 -0.78 -24.75
N ASP A 55 -26.68 0.16 -25.45
CA ASP A 55 -25.98 1.08 -26.37
C ASP A 55 -25.08 2.10 -25.63
N ARG A 56 -25.50 2.59 -24.47
CA ARG A 56 -24.74 3.55 -23.67
C ARG A 56 -23.48 2.96 -23.03
N THR A 57 -23.49 1.67 -22.78
CA THR A 57 -22.37 0.97 -22.15
C THR A 57 -21.16 0.86 -23.10
N HIS A 58 -21.38 0.62 -24.38
CA HIS A 58 -20.33 0.60 -25.39
C HIS A 58 -19.68 1.97 -25.60
N GLU A 59 -20.48 3.01 -25.71
CA GLU A 59 -19.96 4.38 -25.86
C GLU A 59 -19.15 4.82 -24.65
N LEU A 60 -19.63 4.50 -23.42
CA LEU A 60 -18.91 4.79 -22.19
C LEU A 60 -17.58 4.04 -22.12
N GLN A 61 -17.58 2.76 -22.51
CA GLN A 61 -16.36 1.96 -22.53
C GLN A 61 -15.32 2.54 -23.49
N GLN A 62 -15.75 2.98 -24.67
CA GLN A 62 -14.85 3.59 -25.63
C GLN A 62 -14.27 4.91 -25.11
N LYS A 63 -15.10 5.79 -24.55
CA LYS A 63 -14.64 7.04 -23.93
C LYS A 63 -13.65 6.82 -22.79
N VAL A 64 -13.90 5.81 -21.95
CA VAL A 64 -12.98 5.45 -20.86
C VAL A 64 -11.66 4.93 -21.41
N ASN A 65 -11.73 4.05 -22.43
CA ASN A 65 -10.54 3.52 -23.09
C ASN A 65 -9.70 4.62 -23.74
N ASP A 66 -10.32 5.50 -24.52
CA ASP A 66 -9.64 6.59 -25.22
C ASP A 66 -8.95 7.53 -24.22
N LYS A 67 -9.63 7.89 -23.12
CA LYS A 67 -9.04 8.70 -22.06
C LYS A 67 -7.91 7.98 -21.32
N LEU A 68 -8.04 6.67 -21.11
CA LEU A 68 -6.99 5.87 -20.45
C LEU A 68 -5.74 5.79 -21.33
N VAL A 69 -5.90 5.60 -22.62
CA VAL A 69 -4.81 5.57 -23.61
C VAL A 69 -4.13 6.95 -23.70
N GLU A 70 -4.91 8.03 -23.72
CA GLU A 70 -4.38 9.41 -23.71
C GLU A 70 -3.49 9.66 -22.49
N VAL A 71 -4.01 9.37 -21.28
CA VAL A 71 -3.26 9.50 -20.03
C VAL A 71 -2.03 8.59 -20.03
N GLY A 72 -2.17 7.34 -20.48
CA GLY A 72 -1.06 6.40 -20.58
C GLY A 72 0.07 6.91 -21.47
N LYS A 73 -0.24 7.48 -22.64
CA LYS A 73 0.75 8.07 -23.56
C LYS A 73 1.43 9.28 -22.96
N GLU A 74 0.66 10.23 -22.39
CA GLU A 74 1.22 11.43 -21.75
C GLU A 74 2.26 11.07 -20.70
N TYR A 75 1.93 10.12 -19.82
CA TYR A 75 2.81 9.71 -18.74
C TYR A 75 3.98 8.84 -19.21
N ALA A 76 3.77 7.97 -20.22
CA ALA A 76 4.84 7.19 -20.83
C ALA A 76 5.94 8.09 -21.43
N GLU A 77 5.54 9.11 -22.19
CA GLU A 77 6.46 10.11 -22.76
C GLU A 77 7.15 10.94 -21.69
N LYS A 78 6.41 11.42 -20.71
CA LYS A 78 6.94 12.26 -19.63
C LYS A 78 8.00 11.57 -18.78
N TYR A 79 7.83 10.28 -18.49
CA TYR A 79 8.70 9.53 -17.57
C TYR A 79 9.64 8.55 -18.28
N ASP A 80 9.50 8.36 -19.59
CA ASP A 80 10.23 7.36 -20.38
C ASP A 80 10.05 5.93 -19.82
N ILE A 81 8.80 5.54 -19.63
CA ILE A 81 8.40 4.25 -19.05
C ILE A 81 7.40 3.56 -19.97
N HIS A 82 7.53 2.24 -20.12
CA HIS A 82 6.52 1.45 -20.82
C HIS A 82 5.21 1.40 -20.03
N VAL A 83 4.10 1.72 -20.74
CA VAL A 83 2.75 1.77 -20.15
C VAL A 83 1.80 0.95 -20.98
N GLU A 84 1.19 -0.05 -20.37
CA GLU A 84 0.05 -0.78 -20.93
C GLU A 84 -1.24 -0.26 -20.31
N THR A 85 -2.33 -0.27 -21.09
CA THR A 85 -3.65 0.17 -20.64
C THR A 85 -4.67 -0.95 -20.76
N MET A 86 -5.49 -1.13 -19.74
CA MET A 86 -6.53 -2.15 -19.68
C MET A 86 -7.85 -1.57 -19.19
N VAL A 87 -8.95 -1.97 -19.81
CA VAL A 87 -10.31 -1.67 -19.34
C VAL A 87 -11.01 -2.98 -19.01
N ALA A 88 -11.48 -3.12 -17.78
CA ALA A 88 -12.24 -4.27 -17.31
C ALA A 88 -13.68 -3.89 -16.97
N LYS A 89 -14.59 -4.85 -16.98
CA LYS A 89 -15.98 -4.69 -16.53
C LYS A 89 -16.26 -5.60 -15.35
N GLY A 90 -16.93 -5.10 -14.33
CA GLY A 90 -17.33 -5.86 -13.16
C GLY A 90 -17.12 -5.11 -11.85
N GLN A 91 -17.00 -5.84 -10.75
CA GLN A 91 -16.74 -5.23 -9.44
C GLN A 91 -15.29 -4.73 -9.37
N VAL A 92 -15.11 -3.47 -8.95
CA VAL A 92 -13.80 -2.79 -9.02
C VAL A 92 -12.70 -3.57 -8.31
N TYR A 93 -12.91 -3.95 -7.04
CA TYR A 93 -11.86 -4.66 -6.29
C TYR A 93 -11.55 -6.05 -6.86
N GLU A 94 -12.55 -6.78 -7.37
CA GLU A 94 -12.36 -8.10 -7.97
C GLU A 94 -11.50 -8.01 -9.24
N LYS A 95 -11.83 -7.05 -10.11
CA LYS A 95 -11.08 -6.85 -11.36
C LYS A 95 -9.66 -6.34 -11.11
N ILE A 96 -9.44 -5.54 -10.07
CA ILE A 96 -8.08 -5.15 -9.68
C ILE A 96 -7.26 -6.37 -9.26
N ILE A 97 -7.81 -7.26 -8.43
CA ILE A 97 -7.12 -8.48 -7.98
C ILE A 97 -6.87 -9.43 -9.17
N GLU A 98 -7.89 -9.70 -9.97
CA GLU A 98 -7.81 -10.58 -11.15
C GLU A 98 -6.73 -10.09 -12.13
N VAL A 99 -6.71 -8.80 -12.45
CA VAL A 99 -5.71 -8.23 -13.35
C VAL A 99 -4.32 -8.24 -12.70
N ALA A 100 -4.21 -7.95 -11.39
CA ALA A 100 -2.93 -8.03 -10.69
C ALA A 100 -2.31 -9.42 -10.77
N GLU A 101 -3.11 -10.47 -10.59
CA GLU A 101 -2.69 -11.86 -10.74
C GLU A 101 -2.32 -12.20 -12.20
N MET A 102 -3.17 -11.82 -13.15
CA MET A 102 -2.97 -12.09 -14.58
C MET A 102 -1.66 -11.49 -15.12
N VAL A 103 -1.33 -10.26 -14.70
CA VAL A 103 -0.10 -9.58 -15.14
C VAL A 103 1.10 -9.87 -14.23
N ASN A 104 0.95 -10.67 -13.19
CA ASN A 104 1.95 -10.89 -12.14
C ASN A 104 2.48 -9.54 -11.60
N ALA A 105 1.60 -8.68 -11.13
CA ALA A 105 1.98 -7.39 -10.58
C ALA A 105 2.79 -7.55 -9.28
N ASP A 106 3.91 -6.86 -9.20
CA ASP A 106 4.77 -6.83 -7.99
C ASP A 106 4.27 -5.80 -6.98
N LEU A 107 3.45 -4.86 -7.42
CA LEU A 107 2.93 -3.77 -6.62
C LEU A 107 1.62 -3.25 -7.19
N ILE A 108 0.69 -2.91 -6.32
CA ILE A 108 -0.49 -2.09 -6.66
C ILE A 108 -0.32 -0.72 -6.03
N VAL A 109 -0.55 0.36 -6.80
CA VAL A 109 -0.59 1.73 -6.25
C VAL A 109 -1.96 2.33 -6.54
N MET A 110 -2.69 2.74 -5.48
CA MET A 110 -4.06 3.22 -5.65
C MET A 110 -4.43 4.31 -4.65
N GLY A 111 -5.41 5.15 -5.02
CA GLY A 111 -6.04 6.09 -4.10
C GLY A 111 -6.92 5.38 -3.07
N THR A 112 -7.03 5.94 -1.87
CA THR A 112 -7.89 5.38 -0.79
C THR A 112 -9.37 5.61 -1.00
N ASN A 113 -9.76 6.67 -1.74
CA ASN A 113 -11.15 7.05 -1.97
C ASN A 113 -11.39 7.22 -3.46
N GLY A 114 -12.44 6.58 -3.96
CA GLY A 114 -12.97 6.86 -5.30
C GLY A 114 -13.73 8.21 -5.34
N THR A 115 -14.39 8.50 -6.46
CA THR A 115 -15.23 9.69 -6.61
C THR A 115 -16.29 9.72 -5.50
N PRO A 116 -16.41 10.83 -4.71
CA PRO A 116 -17.38 10.88 -3.63
C PRO A 116 -18.82 10.84 -4.20
N LYS A 117 -19.51 9.75 -3.97
CA LYS A 117 -20.97 9.71 -4.13
C LYS A 117 -21.58 10.06 -2.77
N GLY A 118 -21.90 11.35 -2.55
CA GLY A 118 -22.56 11.81 -1.32
C GLY A 118 -21.61 12.00 -0.12
N VAL A 119 -22.19 12.22 1.05
CA VAL A 119 -21.54 12.59 2.32
C VAL A 119 -20.12 12.08 2.51
N VAL A 120 -19.19 12.98 2.85
CA VAL A 120 -17.78 12.70 3.18
C VAL A 120 -17.73 11.64 4.29
N LYS A 121 -17.61 10.38 3.90
CA LYS A 121 -17.38 9.30 4.86
C LYS A 121 -15.92 9.32 5.29
N LYS A 122 -15.71 9.46 6.59
CA LYS A 122 -14.42 9.30 7.27
C LYS A 122 -13.99 7.82 7.30
N VAL A 123 -13.92 7.14 6.14
CA VAL A 123 -13.62 5.68 6.05
C VAL A 123 -12.84 5.43 4.75
N ILE A 124 -11.92 4.45 4.77
CA ILE A 124 -11.31 3.91 3.54
C ILE A 124 -12.43 3.50 2.57
N GLY A 125 -12.25 3.77 1.28
CA GLY A 125 -13.14 3.29 0.24
C GLY A 125 -13.22 1.76 0.27
N SER A 126 -14.42 1.20 0.12
CA SER A 126 -14.64 -0.25 0.18
C SER A 126 -13.77 -1.04 -0.80
N ASN A 127 -13.45 -0.48 -1.96
CA ASN A 127 -12.57 -1.11 -2.94
C ASN A 127 -11.12 -1.15 -2.46
N ALA A 128 -10.60 -0.03 -1.91
CA ALA A 128 -9.23 0.01 -1.39
C ALA A 128 -9.03 -0.96 -0.21
N GLU A 129 -9.98 -1.01 0.72
CA GLU A 129 -9.93 -1.96 1.84
C GLU A 129 -9.90 -3.42 1.36
N ARG A 130 -10.73 -3.77 0.37
CA ARG A 130 -10.78 -5.12 -0.19
C ARG A 130 -9.51 -5.47 -0.95
N VAL A 131 -8.98 -4.54 -1.77
CA VAL A 131 -7.72 -4.75 -2.49
C VAL A 131 -6.57 -4.98 -1.51
N VAL A 132 -6.40 -4.12 -0.49
CA VAL A 132 -5.36 -4.26 0.55
C VAL A 132 -5.44 -5.61 1.26
N ARG A 133 -6.65 -6.12 1.49
CA ARG A 133 -6.86 -7.40 2.16
C ARG A 133 -6.59 -8.62 1.28
N LEU A 134 -6.90 -8.53 -0.02
CA LEU A 134 -6.96 -9.68 -0.93
C LEU A 134 -5.73 -9.79 -1.83
N ALA A 135 -5.06 -8.68 -2.14
CA ALA A 135 -3.93 -8.67 -3.05
C ALA A 135 -2.84 -9.67 -2.63
N HIS A 136 -2.25 -10.32 -3.63
CA HIS A 136 -1.11 -11.22 -3.47
C HIS A 136 0.24 -10.47 -3.38
N CYS A 137 0.27 -9.22 -3.82
CA CYS A 137 1.43 -8.34 -3.80
C CYS A 137 1.20 -7.14 -2.85
N PRO A 138 2.25 -6.40 -2.48
CA PRO A 138 2.14 -5.18 -1.72
C PRO A 138 1.18 -4.17 -2.35
N VAL A 139 0.49 -3.38 -1.53
CA VAL A 139 -0.42 -2.33 -1.97
C VAL A 139 -0.03 -1.01 -1.33
N ILE A 140 0.33 -0.01 -2.12
CA ILE A 140 0.49 1.37 -1.64
C ILE A 140 -0.83 2.10 -1.80
N THR A 141 -1.38 2.55 -0.69
CA THR A 141 -2.57 3.41 -0.66
C THR A 141 -2.16 4.86 -0.46
N ILE A 142 -2.71 5.75 -1.29
CA ILE A 142 -2.39 7.18 -1.26
C ILE A 142 -3.66 7.97 -0.98
N LYS A 143 -3.56 8.89 -0.03
CA LYS A 143 -4.67 9.74 0.39
C LYS A 143 -4.32 11.22 0.26
N GLY A 144 -5.30 12.02 -0.12
CA GLY A 144 -5.26 13.48 0.02
C GLY A 144 -4.36 14.18 -0.98
N LYS A 145 -3.28 14.75 -0.52
CA LYS A 145 -2.47 15.72 -1.26
C LYS A 145 -1.39 15.05 -2.11
N GLN A 146 -0.85 15.82 -3.04
CA GLN A 146 0.37 15.44 -3.73
C GLN A 146 1.53 15.35 -2.72
N HIS A 147 2.25 14.25 -2.71
CA HIS A 147 3.41 14.03 -1.88
C HIS A 147 4.69 14.41 -2.64
N LYS A 148 5.78 14.63 -1.90
CA LYS A 148 7.09 14.87 -2.55
C LYS A 148 7.52 13.65 -3.36
N ASN A 149 8.33 13.89 -4.37
CA ASN A 149 8.96 12.82 -5.13
C ASN A 149 10.13 12.24 -4.32
N GLY A 150 10.13 10.91 -4.17
CA GLY A 150 11.12 10.22 -3.34
C GLY A 150 10.63 9.91 -1.94
N CYS A 151 11.50 9.29 -1.15
CA CYS A 151 11.24 8.89 0.22
C CYS A 151 12.56 8.99 1.01
N GLU A 152 12.58 9.79 2.06
CA GLU A 152 13.75 9.93 2.94
C GLU A 152 13.59 9.11 4.22
N ASN A 153 12.34 8.95 4.70
CA ASN A 153 12.06 8.28 5.96
C ASN A 153 10.91 7.28 5.80
N ILE A 154 11.20 6.00 6.05
CA ILE A 154 10.22 4.91 6.09
C ILE A 154 9.96 4.53 7.53
N ILE A 155 8.71 4.64 8.00
CA ILE A 155 8.31 4.11 9.31
C ILE A 155 7.99 2.63 9.18
N LEU A 156 8.58 1.84 10.04
CA LEU A 156 8.39 0.41 10.16
C LEU A 156 7.88 0.05 11.56
N PRO A 157 6.56 0.06 11.80
CA PRO A 157 6.00 -0.36 13.07
C PRO A 157 6.22 -1.87 13.27
N LEU A 158 6.77 -2.25 14.42
CA LEU A 158 6.97 -3.64 14.81
C LEU A 158 6.13 -3.99 16.03
N ASP A 159 5.69 -5.22 16.04
CA ASP A 159 5.09 -5.91 17.18
C ASP A 159 5.90 -7.18 17.50
N LEU A 160 5.44 -7.97 18.47
CA LEU A 160 6.10 -9.20 18.89
C LEU A 160 5.73 -10.42 18.03
N GLU A 161 5.34 -10.24 16.76
CA GLU A 161 4.86 -11.36 15.96
C GLU A 161 5.91 -11.92 15.01
N LYS A 162 5.70 -13.21 14.64
CA LYS A 162 6.64 -14.04 13.88
C LYS A 162 6.93 -13.54 12.44
N GLN A 163 6.07 -12.74 11.84
CA GLN A 163 6.16 -12.32 10.43
C GLN A 163 7.00 -11.05 10.21
N THR A 164 7.77 -10.64 11.22
CA THR A 164 8.63 -9.45 11.18
C THR A 164 9.66 -9.48 10.03
N LYS A 165 10.21 -10.65 9.71
CA LYS A 165 11.25 -10.80 8.67
C LYS A 165 10.80 -10.33 7.29
N GLU A 166 9.62 -10.73 6.85
CA GLU A 166 9.09 -10.38 5.52
C GLU A 166 8.92 -8.86 5.39
N LYS A 167 8.35 -8.24 6.42
CA LYS A 167 8.14 -6.80 6.49
C LYS A 167 9.48 -6.04 6.48
N VAL A 168 10.46 -6.49 7.25
CA VAL A 168 11.80 -5.89 7.29
C VAL A 168 12.53 -6.03 5.96
N THR A 169 12.46 -7.20 5.32
CA THR A 169 13.08 -7.42 3.99
C THR A 169 12.51 -6.47 2.95
N LEU A 170 11.19 -6.27 2.94
CA LEU A 170 10.56 -5.33 2.02
C LEU A 170 10.94 -3.89 2.34
N ALA A 171 11.00 -3.51 3.62
CA ALA A 171 11.46 -2.17 4.01
C ALA A 171 12.88 -1.89 3.52
N ILE A 172 13.79 -2.86 3.62
CA ILE A 172 15.16 -2.79 3.10
C ILE A 172 15.15 -2.62 1.58
N GLU A 173 14.35 -3.42 0.85
CA GLU A 173 14.22 -3.31 -0.61
C GLU A 173 13.82 -1.88 -1.03
N TYR A 174 12.76 -1.36 -0.43
CA TYR A 174 12.26 -0.02 -0.78
C TYR A 174 13.18 1.10 -0.31
N ALA A 175 13.83 0.97 0.85
CA ALA A 175 14.80 1.94 1.32
C ALA A 175 15.99 2.08 0.35
N ARG A 176 16.45 0.98 -0.26
CA ARG A 176 17.52 1.01 -1.26
C ARG A 176 17.18 1.80 -2.52
N TYR A 177 15.91 1.81 -2.95
CA TYR A 177 15.51 2.60 -4.12
C TYR A 177 15.68 4.11 -3.90
N TRP A 178 15.52 4.58 -2.67
CA TRP A 178 15.55 6.01 -2.34
C TRP A 178 16.73 6.42 -1.47
N ASN A 179 17.54 5.47 -1.04
CA ASN A 179 18.54 5.68 0.02
C ASN A 179 17.89 6.25 1.29
N ALA A 180 16.75 5.68 1.67
CA ALA A 180 15.93 6.16 2.77
C ALA A 180 16.39 5.59 4.11
N THR A 181 16.24 6.36 5.17
CA THR A 181 16.39 5.91 6.56
C THR A 181 15.16 5.08 6.97
N ILE A 182 15.38 3.90 7.55
CA ILE A 182 14.30 3.08 8.12
C ILE A 182 14.17 3.42 9.61
N ARG A 183 12.99 3.90 10.00
CA ARG A 183 12.65 4.22 11.39
C ARG A 183 11.78 3.12 11.97
N VAL A 184 12.41 2.24 12.73
CA VAL A 184 11.75 1.10 13.36
C VAL A 184 11.11 1.55 14.68
N VAL A 185 9.81 1.31 14.84
CA VAL A 185 9.10 1.71 16.05
C VAL A 185 8.29 0.56 16.63
N SER A 186 8.31 0.41 17.95
CA SER A 186 7.37 -0.43 18.68
C SER A 186 6.60 0.42 19.68
N VAL A 187 5.36 0.05 19.97
CA VAL A 187 4.50 0.80 20.89
C VAL A 187 4.22 -0.05 22.14
N LEU A 188 4.65 0.43 23.30
CA LEU A 188 4.35 -0.20 24.58
C LEU A 188 2.94 0.19 25.03
N LEU A 189 1.96 -0.69 24.78
CA LEU A 189 0.56 -0.45 25.12
C LEU A 189 0.24 -0.65 26.61
N ARG A 190 1.03 -1.47 27.29
CA ARG A 190 0.88 -1.77 28.72
C ARG A 190 2.26 -1.73 29.35
N ASP A 191 2.38 -0.98 30.44
CA ASP A 191 3.63 -0.89 31.20
C ASP A 191 3.86 -2.20 31.97
N LYS A 192 4.43 -3.19 31.27
CA LYS A 192 4.89 -4.46 31.80
C LYS A 192 6.34 -4.66 31.41
N GLN A 193 7.20 -4.89 32.39
CA GLN A 193 8.65 -4.97 32.18
C GLN A 193 9.04 -6.12 31.22
N ASP A 194 8.40 -7.28 31.32
CA ASP A 194 8.62 -8.42 30.44
C ASP A 194 8.30 -8.14 28.97
N ILE A 195 7.23 -7.37 28.71
CA ILE A 195 6.84 -6.92 27.37
C ILE A 195 7.84 -5.88 26.87
N LYS A 196 8.20 -4.90 27.72
CA LYS A 196 9.17 -3.86 27.38
C LYS A 196 10.50 -4.47 26.96
N ASP A 197 11.02 -5.43 27.73
CA ASP A 197 12.29 -6.11 27.45
C ASP A 197 12.25 -6.89 26.14
N LYS A 198 11.12 -7.54 25.82
CA LYS A 198 10.93 -8.24 24.55
C LYS A 198 10.91 -7.27 23.36
N LEU A 199 10.17 -6.16 23.46
CA LEU A 199 10.10 -5.15 22.43
C LEU A 199 11.46 -4.51 22.15
N VAL A 200 12.21 -4.17 23.20
CA VAL A 200 13.56 -3.59 23.07
C VAL A 200 14.52 -4.59 22.40
N ARG A 201 14.50 -5.86 22.81
CA ARG A 201 15.34 -6.88 22.16
C ARG A 201 15.00 -7.02 20.67
N ASN A 202 13.71 -7.05 20.33
CA ASN A 202 13.27 -7.14 18.94
C ASN A 202 13.70 -5.91 18.12
N LEU A 203 13.53 -4.71 18.67
CA LEU A 203 14.00 -3.47 18.04
C LEU A 203 15.50 -3.51 17.74
N ASN A 204 16.33 -3.87 18.74
CA ASN A 204 17.78 -3.95 18.59
C ASN A 204 18.20 -4.99 17.54
N GLN A 205 17.53 -6.14 17.50
CA GLN A 205 17.81 -7.19 16.49
C GLN A 205 17.49 -6.71 15.08
N VAL A 206 16.34 -6.04 14.91
CA VAL A 206 15.92 -5.54 13.59
C VAL A 206 16.78 -4.38 13.15
N GLU A 207 17.11 -3.44 14.04
CA GLU A 207 18.01 -2.33 13.74
C GLU A 207 19.38 -2.83 13.29
N LYS A 208 19.94 -3.80 14.01
CA LYS A 208 21.20 -4.44 13.60
C LYS A 208 21.08 -5.12 12.23
N PHE A 209 19.99 -5.86 11.98
CA PHE A 209 19.80 -6.54 10.70
C PHE A 209 19.69 -5.56 9.52
N ILE A 210 19.07 -4.40 9.72
CA ILE A 210 18.96 -3.34 8.71
C ILE A 210 20.33 -2.66 8.51
N SER A 211 21.04 -2.35 9.59
CA SER A 211 22.37 -1.76 9.54
C SER A 211 23.41 -2.68 8.87
N ASP A 212 23.32 -3.99 9.12
CA ASP A 212 24.16 -5.01 8.45
C ASP A 212 23.86 -5.11 6.94
N ALA A 213 22.75 -4.51 6.47
CA ALA A 213 22.40 -4.38 5.05
C ALA A 213 22.85 -3.05 4.42
N ASP A 214 23.74 -2.30 5.09
CA ASP A 214 24.31 -0.98 4.69
C ASP A 214 23.23 0.10 4.48
N LEU A 215 22.21 0.13 5.37
CA LEU A 215 21.16 1.15 5.37
C LEU A 215 21.14 1.92 6.70
N GLU A 216 20.84 3.21 6.62
CA GLU A 216 20.57 4.00 7.81
C GLU A 216 19.31 3.51 8.51
N CYS A 217 19.42 3.24 9.81
CA CYS A 217 18.33 2.76 10.63
C CYS A 217 18.36 3.44 12.01
N SER A 218 17.17 3.67 12.55
CA SER A 218 16.98 4.03 13.95
C SER A 218 15.84 3.24 14.55
N SER A 219 15.92 2.90 15.82
CA SER A 219 14.84 2.21 16.54
C SER A 219 14.37 2.97 17.77
N GLU A 220 13.07 2.99 18.03
CA GLU A 220 12.48 3.68 19.19
C GLU A 220 11.32 2.88 19.77
N LEU A 221 11.32 2.72 21.09
CA LEU A 221 10.16 2.22 21.85
C LEU A 221 9.29 3.39 22.28
N LEU A 222 8.10 3.48 21.69
CA LEU A 222 7.14 4.53 21.99
C LEU A 222 6.30 4.14 23.21
N GLU A 223 6.33 4.95 24.27
CA GLU A 223 5.42 4.80 25.40
C GLU A 223 4.11 5.54 25.11
N VAL A 224 2.99 4.86 25.34
CA VAL A 224 1.66 5.44 25.07
C VAL A 224 1.37 6.58 26.02
N LYS A 225 1.17 7.78 25.48
CA LYS A 225 0.69 8.91 26.28
C LYS A 225 -0.75 8.68 26.71
N LYS A 226 -1.12 9.19 27.91
CA LYS A 226 -2.48 9.03 28.46
C LYS A 226 -3.56 9.42 27.45
N GLY A 227 -4.48 8.50 27.16
CA GLY A 227 -5.58 8.71 26.20
C GLY A 227 -5.23 8.44 24.72
N LYS A 228 -4.00 8.04 24.40
CA LYS A 228 -3.60 7.65 23.03
C LYS A 228 -3.47 6.14 22.92
N GLY A 229 -3.61 5.61 21.71
CA GLY A 229 -3.45 4.20 21.38
C GLY A 229 -2.30 3.95 20.41
N LEU A 230 -2.17 2.71 19.94
CA LEU A 230 -1.18 2.27 18.97
C LEU A 230 -1.12 3.19 17.74
N VAL A 231 -2.25 3.34 17.06
CA VAL A 231 -2.34 4.09 15.80
C VAL A 231 -1.93 5.55 15.98
N GLN A 232 -2.46 6.22 17.01
CA GLN A 232 -2.13 7.63 17.25
C GLN A 232 -0.65 7.82 17.61
N SER A 233 -0.03 6.86 18.32
CA SER A 233 1.40 6.92 18.63
C SER A 233 2.27 6.84 17.37
N ILE A 234 1.89 5.97 16.41
CA ILE A 234 2.57 5.83 15.11
C ILE A 234 2.40 7.11 14.27
N LEU A 235 1.18 7.66 14.21
CA LEU A 235 0.89 8.88 13.43
C LEU A 235 1.54 10.14 14.04
N ASP A 236 1.66 10.21 15.36
CA ASP A 236 2.42 11.28 16.01
C ASP A 236 3.92 11.19 15.69
N TYR A 237 4.45 9.96 15.59
CA TYR A 237 5.82 9.70 15.19
C TYR A 237 6.08 10.07 13.73
N GLU A 238 5.14 9.72 12.83
CA GLU A 238 5.14 10.14 11.43
C GLU A 238 5.37 11.66 11.30
N LYS A 239 4.57 12.44 12.02
CA LYS A 239 4.65 13.91 11.99
C LYS A 239 5.95 14.45 12.58
N LYS A 240 6.46 13.83 13.66
CA LYS A 240 7.71 14.25 14.31
C LYS A 240 8.93 14.16 13.38
N PHE A 241 8.95 13.17 12.50
CA PHE A 241 10.08 12.88 11.62
C PHE A 241 9.83 13.22 10.15
N GLU A 242 8.70 13.90 9.83
CA GLU A 242 8.30 14.23 8.46
C GLU A 242 8.45 13.04 7.52
N SER A 243 7.92 11.90 7.97
CA SER A 243 8.11 10.63 7.26
C SER A 243 7.32 10.60 5.96
N ASP A 244 7.75 9.73 5.03
CA ASP A 244 7.23 9.70 3.66
C ASP A 244 6.43 8.44 3.34
N LEU A 245 6.65 7.37 4.09
CA LEU A 245 6.01 6.08 3.91
C LEU A 245 5.84 5.36 5.25
N ILE A 246 4.67 4.79 5.48
CA ILE A 246 4.47 3.82 6.56
C ILE A 246 4.33 2.43 5.94
N LEU A 247 5.10 1.45 6.42
CA LEU A 247 5.03 0.08 5.96
C LEU A 247 4.41 -0.79 7.03
N ILE A 248 3.23 -1.34 6.76
CA ILE A 248 2.46 -2.17 7.69
C ILE A 248 2.20 -3.56 7.14
N MET A 249 1.93 -4.49 8.05
CA MET A 249 1.43 -5.81 7.69
C MET A 249 -0.07 -5.89 7.97
N THR A 250 -0.82 -6.42 7.00
CA THR A 250 -2.25 -6.61 7.15
C THR A 250 -2.53 -7.97 7.76
N ARG A 251 -3.37 -8.00 8.81
CA ARG A 251 -3.81 -9.25 9.44
C ARG A 251 -5.29 -9.46 9.21
N GLN A 252 -5.67 -10.71 9.16
CA GLN A 252 -7.05 -11.10 9.39
C GLN A 252 -7.22 -11.21 10.92
N GLU A 253 -8.11 -10.42 11.51
CA GLU A 253 -8.37 -10.46 12.98
C GLU A 253 -8.94 -11.82 13.42
N ASP A 254 -9.52 -12.58 12.49
CA ASP A 254 -10.04 -13.94 12.66
C ASP A 254 -10.09 -14.65 11.32
N VAL A 255 -9.85 -15.95 11.31
CA VAL A 255 -10.01 -16.82 10.12
C VAL A 255 -11.44 -16.73 9.54
N PHE A 256 -12.41 -16.32 10.37
CA PHE A 256 -13.82 -16.15 10.00
C PHE A 256 -14.21 -14.69 9.73
N SER A 257 -13.41 -13.69 10.11
CA SER A 257 -13.72 -12.29 9.83
C SER A 257 -13.09 -11.88 8.51
N ASN A 258 -13.91 -11.70 7.48
CA ASN A 258 -13.52 -11.13 6.19
C ASN A 258 -13.19 -9.62 6.30
N LYS A 259 -12.50 -9.16 7.37
CA LYS A 259 -12.19 -7.74 7.62
C LYS A 259 -10.71 -7.53 7.77
N LEU A 260 -10.23 -6.39 7.30
CA LEU A 260 -8.88 -5.90 7.57
C LEU A 260 -8.75 -5.57 9.07
N GLY A 261 -7.61 -5.90 9.68
CA GLY A 261 -7.34 -5.61 11.09
C GLY A 261 -7.55 -4.12 11.41
N THR A 262 -8.15 -3.86 12.57
CA THR A 262 -8.59 -2.51 12.97
C THR A 262 -7.45 -1.49 12.92
N ALA A 263 -6.26 -1.84 13.43
CA ALA A 263 -5.10 -0.94 13.42
C ALA A 263 -4.61 -0.61 12.00
N ALA A 264 -4.53 -1.61 11.11
CA ALA A 264 -4.12 -1.41 9.72
C ALA A 264 -5.11 -0.49 8.98
N ARG A 265 -6.42 -0.75 9.14
CA ARG A 265 -7.47 0.06 8.56
C ARG A 265 -7.43 1.51 9.05
N GLU A 266 -7.22 1.71 10.35
CA GLU A 266 -7.11 3.04 10.95
C GLU A 266 -5.87 3.80 10.47
N ILE A 267 -4.70 3.14 10.38
CA ILE A 267 -3.48 3.75 9.84
C ILE A 267 -3.70 4.20 8.39
N ILE A 268 -4.20 3.33 7.52
CA ILE A 268 -4.46 3.67 6.11
C ILE A 268 -5.45 4.83 6.00
N TYR A 269 -6.45 4.87 6.86
CA TYR A 269 -7.46 5.93 6.85
C TYR A 269 -6.95 7.25 7.42
N GLN A 270 -6.18 7.24 8.52
CA GLN A 270 -5.77 8.44 9.25
C GLN A 270 -4.44 9.01 8.79
N SER A 271 -3.55 8.20 8.21
CA SER A 271 -2.26 8.67 7.72
C SER A 271 -2.41 9.75 6.65
N ASP A 272 -1.60 10.79 6.75
CA ASP A 272 -1.50 11.85 5.76
C ASP A 272 -0.46 11.52 4.67
N ILE A 273 0.36 10.47 4.86
CA ILE A 273 1.37 9.99 3.90
C ILE A 273 0.97 8.62 3.32
N PRO A 274 1.61 8.19 2.22
CA PRO A 274 1.42 6.86 1.65
C PRO A 274 1.60 5.74 2.68
N VAL A 275 0.73 4.72 2.59
CA VAL A 275 0.83 3.51 3.42
C VAL A 275 1.00 2.30 2.53
N MET A 276 2.12 1.61 2.68
CA MET A 276 2.36 0.31 2.06
C MET A 276 1.85 -0.80 2.97
N SER A 277 0.97 -1.60 2.44
CA SER A 277 0.36 -2.73 3.13
C SER A 277 0.82 -4.03 2.52
N ILE A 278 1.23 -4.99 3.36
CA ILE A 278 1.67 -6.33 2.94
C ILE A 278 0.76 -7.35 3.60
N LYS A 279 0.27 -8.29 2.79
CA LYS A 279 -0.38 -9.48 3.31
C LYS A 279 0.69 -10.51 3.68
N PRO A 280 0.70 -11.05 4.91
CA PRO A 280 1.66 -12.08 5.28
C PRO A 280 1.47 -13.31 4.41
N HIS A 281 2.57 -13.89 3.92
CA HIS A 281 2.50 -15.19 3.28
C HIS A 281 2.33 -16.27 4.36
N GLU A 282 1.37 -17.16 4.16
CA GLU A 282 1.28 -18.39 4.95
C GLU A 282 2.46 -19.29 4.58
N ARG A 283 3.59 -19.14 5.27
CA ARG A 283 4.69 -20.10 5.18
C ARG A 283 4.55 -21.11 6.29
N GLU A 284 4.56 -22.37 5.91
CA GLU A 284 4.86 -23.46 6.82
C GLU A 284 6.15 -23.15 7.57
N ASP A 285 6.13 -23.27 8.88
CA ASP A 285 7.16 -23.15 9.92
C ASP A 285 8.65 -23.05 9.46
N VAL A 286 9.04 -21.92 8.90
CA VAL A 286 10.46 -21.55 8.84
C VAL A 286 10.76 -20.73 10.09
N PRO A 287 11.69 -21.14 10.96
CA PRO A 287 12.03 -20.40 12.16
C PRO A 287 12.43 -18.97 11.82
N SER A 288 11.79 -18.00 12.48
CA SER A 288 12.19 -16.59 12.36
C SER A 288 13.63 -16.44 12.88
N PRO A 289 14.53 -15.71 12.19
CA PRO A 289 15.84 -15.38 12.73
C PRO A 289 15.76 -14.44 13.95
N PHE A 290 14.59 -13.85 14.18
CA PHE A 290 14.31 -13.04 15.35
C PHE A 290 13.63 -13.92 16.40
N THR A 291 14.38 -14.30 17.44
CA THR A 291 13.87 -15.02 18.61
C THR A 291 13.28 -14.03 19.60
N TYR A 292 12.06 -14.28 20.02
CA TYR A 292 11.36 -13.49 21.04
C TYR A 292 11.74 -13.93 22.46
#